data_29f6cefc22c53cfe553553399dc38206
#
_entry.id   29f6cefc22c53cfe553553399dc38206
#
_cell.length_a   1.000
_cell.length_b   1.000
_cell.length_c   1.000
_cell.angle_alpha   90.00
_cell.angle_beta   90.00
_cell.angle_gamma   90.00
#
_symmetry.space_group_name_H-M   'P 1'
#
loop_
_entity.id
_entity.type
_entity.pdbx_description
1 polymer ?
#
loop_
_entity_poly.entity_id
_entity_poly.type
_entity_poly.pdbx_seq_one_letter_code
_entity_poly.pdbx_strand_id
1 'polypeptide(L)'
;MHGISLDGSAPKKNTDDIVIALAGNPNVGKSTVFNALTGMNQHTGNWTGKTVATACGTFTRNGKNYITVDLPGTYSLFTHSVEEEVARDFILSGNADACITVCDATCLERNLNLVLQIIEITPRTVVCINLMDEARRKKICVDIPAMARELGVPVVGTSARSGKGLDELIDAVDSLKSKNPAPLEPVHYGSGIEEALQILTPALDGISSHPRRDALRILSGESKAPEKAQEAAKSADEVIDRYGLTQEMIRDKAA
;
A
#
# COMPACT_ATOMS: atom_id res chain seq x y z
N MET A 1 -28.58 1.08 -8.32
CA MET A 1 -27.54 0.08 -8.03
C MET A 1 -26.31 0.43 -8.88
N HIS A 2 -25.32 1.09 -8.34
CA HIS A 2 -24.08 1.39 -9.05
C HIS A 2 -23.02 0.48 -8.43
N GLY A 3 -22.80 -0.67 -9.10
CA GLY A 3 -21.72 -1.57 -8.72
C GLY A 3 -20.36 -0.95 -9.05
N ILE A 4 -19.34 -1.36 -8.32
CA ILE A 4 -17.93 -1.11 -8.68
C ILE A 4 -17.73 -1.62 -10.10
N SER A 5 -17.17 -0.80 -10.98
CA SER A 5 -16.90 -1.19 -12.36
C SER A 5 -15.98 -2.40 -12.42
N LEU A 6 -16.22 -3.28 -13.40
CA LEU A 6 -15.58 -4.59 -13.55
C LEU A 6 -14.08 -4.56 -13.88
N ASP A 7 -13.52 -3.37 -14.06
CA ASP A 7 -12.11 -3.11 -14.41
C ASP A 7 -11.24 -2.70 -13.22
N GLY A 8 -11.80 -2.78 -12.00
CA GLY A 8 -11.09 -2.37 -10.78
C GLY A 8 -11.08 -0.85 -10.53
N SER A 9 -11.80 -0.06 -11.35
CA SER A 9 -11.95 1.36 -11.11
C SER A 9 -12.99 1.62 -10.03
N ALA A 10 -12.66 2.45 -9.03
CA ALA A 10 -13.65 2.94 -8.09
C ALA A 10 -14.65 3.84 -8.83
N PRO A 11 -15.95 3.77 -8.50
CA PRO A 11 -16.95 4.59 -9.16
C PRO A 11 -16.76 6.07 -8.78
N LYS A 12 -16.10 6.85 -9.63
CA LYS A 12 -16.08 8.30 -9.50
C LYS A 12 -17.45 8.83 -9.90
N LYS A 13 -18.15 9.46 -8.97
CA LYS A 13 -19.45 10.10 -9.25
C LYS A 13 -19.28 11.36 -10.07
N ASN A 14 -18.18 12.10 -9.80
CA ASN A 14 -17.79 13.34 -10.50
C ASN A 14 -16.27 13.35 -10.67
N THR A 15 -15.77 14.20 -11.57
CA THR A 15 -14.32 14.35 -11.81
C THR A 15 -13.53 14.85 -10.60
N ASP A 16 -14.20 15.49 -9.65
CA ASP A 16 -13.58 16.07 -8.45
C ASP A 16 -13.64 15.17 -7.21
N ASP A 17 -14.31 14.01 -7.31
CA ASP A 17 -14.37 13.04 -6.20
C ASP A 17 -12.97 12.46 -5.92
N ILE A 18 -12.61 12.35 -4.64
CA ILE A 18 -11.32 11.84 -4.18
C ILE A 18 -11.47 10.37 -3.83
N VAL A 19 -10.72 9.51 -4.50
CA VAL A 19 -10.73 8.06 -4.23
C VAL A 19 -9.60 7.71 -3.25
N ILE A 20 -9.95 7.07 -2.14
CA ILE A 20 -9.01 6.62 -1.10
C ILE A 20 -9.03 5.09 -1.06
N ALA A 21 -7.88 4.46 -1.26
CA ALA A 21 -7.67 3.06 -0.94
C ALA A 21 -7.37 2.91 0.56
N LEU A 22 -8.10 2.05 1.26
CA LEU A 22 -7.84 1.75 2.66
C LEU A 22 -7.23 0.34 2.76
N ALA A 23 -5.94 0.29 3.08
CA ALA A 23 -5.16 -0.93 3.20
C ALA A 23 -4.73 -1.17 4.65
N GLY A 24 -4.29 -2.37 4.98
CA GLY A 24 -3.75 -2.70 6.30
C GLY A 24 -3.83 -4.18 6.61
N ASN A 25 -3.07 -4.59 7.61
CA ASN A 25 -3.07 -5.97 8.07
C ASN A 25 -4.45 -6.37 8.63
N PRO A 26 -4.77 -7.66 8.72
CA PRO A 26 -5.95 -8.12 9.45
C PRO A 26 -5.93 -7.65 10.92
N ASN A 27 -7.11 -7.26 11.42
CA ASN A 27 -7.37 -6.88 12.83
C ASN A 27 -6.69 -5.59 13.33
N VAL A 28 -6.14 -4.73 12.47
CA VAL A 28 -5.59 -3.41 12.86
C VAL A 28 -6.66 -2.33 13.09
N GLY A 29 -7.93 -2.71 12.98
CA GLY A 29 -9.05 -1.77 13.09
C GLY A 29 -9.37 -1.03 11.78
N LYS A 30 -8.97 -1.58 10.63
CA LYS A 30 -9.22 -1.01 9.30
C LYS A 30 -10.71 -0.73 9.08
N SER A 31 -11.58 -1.71 9.31
CA SER A 31 -13.03 -1.54 9.18
C SER A 31 -13.60 -0.53 10.20
N THR A 32 -12.96 -0.34 11.36
CA THR A 32 -13.34 0.70 12.31
C THR A 32 -13.02 2.09 11.75
N VAL A 33 -11.84 2.27 11.14
CA VAL A 33 -11.47 3.52 10.45
C VAL A 33 -12.43 3.77 9.29
N PHE A 34 -12.70 2.76 8.46
CA PHE A 34 -13.63 2.84 7.35
C PHE A 34 -15.03 3.30 7.79
N ASN A 35 -15.59 2.64 8.82
CA ASN A 35 -16.91 2.97 9.34
C ASN A 35 -16.96 4.37 9.97
N ALA A 36 -15.90 4.78 10.66
CA ALA A 36 -15.80 6.09 11.28
C ALA A 36 -15.70 7.22 10.25
N LEU A 37 -15.07 6.99 9.11
CA LEU A 37 -14.99 7.95 8.00
C LEU A 37 -16.30 8.02 7.20
N THR A 38 -16.87 6.87 6.84
CA THR A 38 -18.01 6.78 5.92
C THR A 38 -19.37 6.83 6.60
N GLY A 39 -19.40 6.71 7.93
CA GLY A 39 -20.64 6.50 8.67
C GLY A 39 -21.30 5.18 8.24
N MET A 40 -22.62 5.16 8.08
CA MET A 40 -23.36 3.99 7.60
C MET A 40 -23.55 3.99 6.07
N ASN A 41 -22.90 4.90 5.35
CA ASN A 41 -23.01 5.03 3.89
C ASN A 41 -22.08 4.06 3.16
N GLN A 42 -22.37 2.77 3.27
CA GLN A 42 -21.55 1.69 2.72
C GLN A 42 -22.31 0.94 1.64
N HIS A 43 -21.57 0.54 0.62
CA HIS A 43 -22.01 -0.44 -0.37
C HIS A 43 -21.03 -1.62 -0.34
N THR A 44 -21.54 -2.80 -0.05
CA THR A 44 -20.75 -4.03 -0.11
C THR A 44 -20.91 -4.65 -1.49
N GLY A 45 -19.83 -5.12 -2.06
CA GLY A 45 -19.80 -5.84 -3.33
C GLY A 45 -18.71 -6.91 -3.32
N ASN A 46 -18.66 -7.73 -4.35
CA ASN A 46 -17.54 -8.64 -4.58
C ASN A 46 -16.70 -8.12 -5.74
N TRP A 47 -15.41 -8.30 -5.66
CA TRP A 47 -14.52 -8.07 -6.80
C TRP A 47 -14.92 -9.03 -7.94
N THR A 48 -15.04 -8.47 -9.13
CA THR A 48 -15.48 -9.26 -10.29
C THR A 48 -14.52 -10.38 -10.60
N GLY A 49 -15.06 -11.59 -10.71
CA GLY A 49 -14.29 -12.80 -10.99
C GLY A 49 -13.47 -13.33 -9.81
N LYS A 50 -13.58 -12.70 -8.63
CA LYS A 50 -12.93 -13.16 -7.38
C LYS A 50 -13.98 -13.24 -6.26
N THR A 51 -13.86 -14.21 -5.37
CA THR A 51 -14.78 -14.42 -4.23
C THR A 51 -14.49 -13.48 -3.04
N VAL A 52 -13.77 -12.38 -3.29
CA VAL A 52 -13.32 -11.45 -2.26
C VAL A 52 -14.32 -10.31 -2.10
N ALA A 53 -14.80 -10.11 -0.88
CA ALA A 53 -15.68 -9.00 -0.54
C ALA A 53 -14.91 -7.67 -0.48
N THR A 54 -15.51 -6.64 -1.04
CA THR A 54 -15.01 -5.25 -0.96
C THR A 54 -16.13 -4.34 -0.50
N ALA A 55 -15.84 -3.41 0.38
CA ALA A 55 -16.74 -2.37 0.77
C ALA A 55 -16.29 -1.03 0.18
N CYS A 56 -17.24 -0.28 -0.38
CA CYS A 56 -17.05 1.11 -0.76
C CYS A 56 -17.96 1.98 0.11
N GLY A 57 -17.42 3.10 0.59
CA GLY A 57 -18.19 4.09 1.34
C GLY A 57 -17.90 5.49 0.86
N THR A 58 -18.84 6.39 1.05
CA THR A 58 -18.71 7.80 0.67
C THR A 58 -18.92 8.71 1.85
N PHE A 59 -18.16 9.80 1.89
CA PHE A 59 -18.37 10.88 2.84
C PHE A 59 -18.01 12.24 2.22
N THR A 60 -18.49 13.31 2.85
CA THR A 60 -18.18 14.68 2.41
C THR A 60 -17.52 15.43 3.55
N ARG A 61 -16.42 16.13 3.26
CA ARG A 61 -15.73 17.01 4.22
C ARG A 61 -15.22 18.26 3.51
N ASN A 62 -15.48 19.42 4.10
CA ASN A 62 -15.06 20.73 3.56
C ASN A 62 -15.49 20.95 2.10
N GLY A 63 -16.68 20.48 1.72
CA GLY A 63 -17.22 20.61 0.36
C GLY A 63 -16.59 19.66 -0.67
N LYS A 64 -15.68 18.76 -0.27
CA LYS A 64 -15.09 17.72 -1.11
C LYS A 64 -15.78 16.39 -0.85
N ASN A 65 -15.97 15.59 -1.88
CA ASN A 65 -16.49 14.24 -1.80
C ASN A 65 -15.34 13.22 -1.81
N TYR A 66 -15.44 12.25 -0.94
CA TYR A 66 -14.47 11.16 -0.82
C TYR A 66 -15.17 9.83 -1.05
N ILE A 67 -14.50 8.95 -1.78
CA ILE A 67 -14.90 7.56 -1.99
C ILE A 67 -13.82 6.69 -1.38
N THR A 68 -14.14 5.96 -0.32
CA THR A 68 -13.19 5.07 0.33
C THR A 68 -13.46 3.64 -0.12
N VAL A 69 -12.43 2.95 -0.58
CA VAL A 69 -12.45 1.54 -0.96
C VAL A 69 -11.72 0.76 0.11
N ASP A 70 -12.45 -0.11 0.84
CA ASP A 70 -11.88 -0.98 1.87
C ASP A 70 -11.27 -2.22 1.19
N LEU A 71 -9.94 -2.26 1.12
CA LEU A 71 -9.22 -3.39 0.54
C LEU A 71 -9.19 -4.58 1.50
N PRO A 72 -9.08 -5.81 1.01
CA PRO A 72 -8.88 -6.98 1.85
C PRO A 72 -7.68 -6.80 2.78
N GLY A 73 -7.79 -7.29 4.03
CA GLY A 73 -6.68 -7.24 4.97
C GLY A 73 -5.60 -8.24 4.58
N THR A 74 -4.37 -7.76 4.40
CA THR A 74 -3.23 -8.57 3.96
C THR A 74 -2.02 -8.32 4.83
N TYR A 75 -1.09 -9.28 4.88
CA TYR A 75 0.19 -9.11 5.57
C TYR A 75 1.31 -8.66 4.62
N SER A 76 1.13 -8.90 3.34
CA SER A 76 2.08 -8.59 2.28
C SER A 76 1.33 -8.37 0.96
N LEU A 77 1.96 -7.70 0.01
CA LEU A 77 1.49 -7.58 -1.38
C LEU A 77 2.25 -8.53 -2.33
N PHE A 78 3.16 -9.36 -1.79
CA PHE A 78 4.02 -10.25 -2.58
C PHE A 78 3.62 -11.73 -2.51
N THR A 79 2.66 -12.11 -1.69
CA THR A 79 2.19 -13.48 -1.57
C THR A 79 1.09 -13.82 -2.59
N HIS A 80 0.66 -15.07 -2.62
CA HIS A 80 -0.20 -15.61 -3.69
C HIS A 80 -1.68 -15.76 -3.28
N SER A 81 -2.14 -15.10 -2.22
CA SER A 81 -3.57 -15.14 -1.89
C SER A 81 -4.37 -14.24 -2.82
N VAL A 82 -5.63 -14.62 -3.06
CA VAL A 82 -6.53 -13.84 -3.91
C VAL A 82 -6.78 -12.44 -3.33
N GLU A 83 -6.81 -12.35 -2.00
CA GLU A 83 -6.96 -11.11 -1.24
C GLU A 83 -5.79 -10.16 -1.49
N GLU A 84 -4.57 -10.68 -1.45
CA GLU A 84 -3.34 -9.90 -1.67
C GLU A 84 -3.22 -9.44 -3.11
N GLU A 85 -3.57 -10.31 -4.08
CA GLU A 85 -3.64 -9.91 -5.49
C GLU A 85 -4.63 -8.76 -5.70
N VAL A 86 -5.82 -8.84 -5.09
CA VAL A 86 -6.85 -7.79 -5.20
C VAL A 86 -6.34 -6.47 -4.63
N ALA A 87 -5.76 -6.49 -3.42
CA ALA A 87 -5.23 -5.28 -2.79
C ALA A 87 -4.10 -4.66 -3.63
N ARG A 88 -3.16 -5.48 -4.05
CA ARG A 88 -2.05 -5.07 -4.91
C ARG A 88 -2.52 -4.47 -6.22
N ASP A 89 -3.37 -5.20 -6.97
CA ASP A 89 -3.83 -4.79 -8.28
C ASP A 89 -4.62 -3.47 -8.22
N PHE A 90 -5.41 -3.26 -7.14
CA PHE A 90 -6.10 -1.99 -6.95
C PHE A 90 -5.14 -0.83 -6.68
N ILE A 91 -4.14 -1.01 -5.80
CA ILE A 91 -3.14 0.04 -5.50
C ILE A 91 -2.32 0.37 -6.76
N LEU A 92 -1.95 -0.66 -7.53
CA LEU A 92 -1.18 -0.53 -8.77
C LEU A 92 -1.96 0.11 -9.92
N SER A 93 -3.27 -0.06 -9.97
CA SER A 93 -4.11 0.48 -11.05
C SER A 93 -4.06 2.01 -11.15
N GLY A 94 -3.58 2.69 -10.09
CA GLY A 94 -3.57 4.16 -10.01
C GLY A 94 -4.96 4.79 -9.89
N ASN A 95 -6.01 3.98 -9.67
CA ASN A 95 -7.38 4.45 -9.53
C ASN A 95 -7.63 5.18 -8.21
N ALA A 96 -6.77 4.98 -7.21
CA ALA A 96 -6.82 5.73 -5.96
C ALA A 96 -6.01 7.02 -6.05
N ASP A 97 -6.59 8.12 -5.60
CA ASP A 97 -5.90 9.41 -5.46
C ASP A 97 -4.95 9.41 -4.26
N ALA A 98 -5.25 8.58 -3.24
CA ALA A 98 -4.40 8.35 -2.07
C ALA A 98 -4.61 6.94 -1.50
N CYS A 99 -3.61 6.42 -0.81
CA CYS A 99 -3.69 5.21 -0.02
C CYS A 99 -3.55 5.54 1.46
N ILE A 100 -4.48 5.07 2.30
CA ILE A 100 -4.34 5.08 3.75
C ILE A 100 -3.96 3.67 4.19
N THR A 101 -2.77 3.51 4.79
CA THR A 101 -2.33 2.24 5.34
C THR A 101 -2.53 2.23 6.86
N VAL A 102 -3.45 1.38 7.33
CA VAL A 102 -3.81 1.30 8.76
C VAL A 102 -2.91 0.31 9.48
N CYS A 103 -2.30 0.78 10.57
CA CYS A 103 -1.42 0.02 11.45
C CYS A 103 -1.98 -0.01 12.88
N ASP A 104 -1.69 -1.08 13.61
CA ASP A 104 -1.95 -1.18 15.05
C ASP A 104 -0.77 -0.63 15.84
N ALA A 105 -1.01 0.43 16.63
CA ALA A 105 0.00 1.05 17.49
C ALA A 105 0.63 0.09 18.49
N THR A 106 0.00 -1.04 18.79
CA THR A 106 0.49 -2.02 19.78
C THR A 106 1.36 -3.12 19.18
N CYS A 107 1.44 -3.22 17.84
CA CYS A 107 2.26 -4.20 17.11
C CYS A 107 2.79 -3.65 15.78
N LEU A 108 3.42 -2.47 15.81
CA LEU A 108 3.88 -1.73 14.63
C LEU A 108 4.87 -2.53 13.79
N GLU A 109 5.83 -3.20 14.39
CA GLU A 109 6.88 -3.96 13.71
C GLU A 109 6.29 -4.88 12.62
N ARG A 110 5.24 -5.62 12.97
CA ARG A 110 4.56 -6.52 12.04
C ARG A 110 3.83 -5.77 10.91
N ASN A 111 3.36 -4.55 11.18
CA ASN A 111 2.57 -3.79 10.22
C ASN A 111 3.43 -2.97 9.25
N LEU A 112 4.62 -2.56 9.69
CA LEU A 112 5.51 -1.72 8.89
C LEU A 112 5.95 -2.38 7.60
N ASN A 113 6.02 -3.70 7.56
CA ASN A 113 6.34 -4.44 6.36
C ASN A 113 5.38 -4.12 5.20
N LEU A 114 4.07 -4.24 5.44
CA LEU A 114 3.06 -3.86 4.44
C LEU A 114 3.13 -2.36 4.09
N VAL A 115 3.42 -1.50 5.08
CA VAL A 115 3.58 -0.06 4.87
C VAL A 115 4.69 0.22 3.86
N LEU A 116 5.86 -0.37 4.04
CA LEU A 116 7.02 -0.17 3.16
C LEU A 116 6.71 -0.63 1.74
N GLN A 117 6.06 -1.78 1.58
CA GLN A 117 5.64 -2.29 0.27
C GLN A 117 4.65 -1.35 -0.44
N ILE A 118 3.69 -0.77 0.29
CA ILE A 118 2.73 0.18 -0.28
C ILE A 118 3.42 1.48 -0.68
N ILE A 119 4.32 1.99 0.16
CA ILE A 119 5.09 3.22 -0.11
C ILE A 119 5.95 3.05 -1.38
N GLU A 120 6.56 1.89 -1.58
CA GLU A 120 7.30 1.60 -2.83
C GLU A 120 6.42 1.62 -4.09
N ILE A 121 5.14 1.24 -3.94
CA ILE A 121 4.19 1.25 -5.06
C ILE A 121 3.66 2.66 -5.31
N THR A 122 3.28 3.36 -4.24
CA THR A 122 2.69 4.69 -4.37
C THR A 122 3.15 5.64 -3.26
N PRO A 123 3.82 6.75 -3.62
CA PRO A 123 4.20 7.78 -2.67
C PRO A 123 2.99 8.58 -2.17
N ARG A 124 1.80 8.39 -2.76
CA ARG A 124 0.54 9.01 -2.30
C ARG A 124 -0.06 8.23 -1.14
N THR A 125 0.76 7.93 -0.14
CA THR A 125 0.40 7.14 1.04
C THR A 125 0.36 7.99 2.30
N VAL A 126 -0.65 7.77 3.14
CA VAL A 126 -0.72 8.24 4.53
C VAL A 126 -0.73 7.03 5.45
N VAL A 127 0.15 7.01 6.43
CA VAL A 127 0.17 5.94 7.44
C VAL A 127 -0.73 6.34 8.61
N CYS A 128 -1.76 5.53 8.87
CA CYS A 128 -2.71 5.70 9.98
C CYS A 128 -2.33 4.74 11.11
N ILE A 129 -1.70 5.25 12.16
CA ILE A 129 -1.40 4.47 13.37
C ILE A 129 -2.63 4.48 14.26
N ASN A 130 -3.45 3.44 14.16
CA ASN A 130 -4.69 3.29 14.90
C ASN A 130 -4.47 2.64 16.27
N LEU A 131 -5.50 2.61 17.11
CA LEU A 131 -5.48 2.07 18.47
C LEU A 131 -4.50 2.79 19.42
N MET A 132 -4.29 4.10 19.22
CA MET A 132 -3.44 4.93 20.08
C MET A 132 -3.92 4.99 21.52
N ASP A 133 -5.21 4.81 21.78
CA ASP A 133 -5.78 4.68 23.12
C ASP A 133 -5.36 3.36 23.80
N GLU A 134 -5.26 2.27 23.04
CA GLU A 134 -4.75 0.99 23.54
C GLU A 134 -3.25 1.03 23.81
N ALA A 135 -2.47 1.61 22.88
CA ALA A 135 -1.04 1.80 23.07
C ALA A 135 -0.76 2.58 24.38
N ARG A 136 -1.52 3.68 24.61
CA ARG A 136 -1.40 4.46 25.85
C ARG A 136 -1.72 3.63 27.09
N ARG A 137 -2.78 2.80 27.06
CA ARG A 137 -3.13 1.89 28.19
C ARG A 137 -2.02 0.88 28.46
N LYS A 138 -1.37 0.40 27.41
CA LYS A 138 -0.23 -0.54 27.49
C LYS A 138 1.11 0.16 27.76
N LYS A 139 1.12 1.48 27.95
CA LYS A 139 2.33 2.31 28.13
C LYS A 139 3.32 2.22 26.95
N ILE A 140 2.81 1.98 25.75
CA ILE A 140 3.58 2.01 24.52
C ILE A 140 3.60 3.46 24.02
N CYS A 141 4.81 3.99 23.81
CA CYS A 141 5.02 5.32 23.25
C CYS A 141 5.35 5.18 21.77
N VAL A 142 4.60 5.87 20.90
CA VAL A 142 4.84 5.91 19.46
C VAL A 142 5.24 7.32 19.08
N ASP A 143 6.45 7.48 18.54
CA ASP A 143 6.95 8.77 18.04
C ASP A 143 6.48 8.99 16.60
N ILE A 144 5.28 9.56 16.45
CA ILE A 144 4.66 9.86 15.15
C ILE A 144 5.56 10.77 14.28
N PRO A 145 6.15 11.88 14.80
CA PRO A 145 7.06 12.72 14.03
C PRO A 145 8.30 11.99 13.53
N ALA A 146 8.91 11.13 14.35
CA ALA A 146 10.05 10.33 13.93
C ALA A 146 9.65 9.35 12.81
N MET A 147 8.55 8.64 12.97
CA MET A 147 8.04 7.74 11.92
C MET A 147 7.79 8.46 10.60
N ALA A 148 7.20 9.66 10.63
CA ALA A 148 6.95 10.42 9.41
C ALA A 148 8.25 10.82 8.70
N ARG A 149 9.32 11.15 9.46
CA ARG A 149 10.63 11.46 8.88
C ARG A 149 11.28 10.23 8.25
N GLU A 150 11.27 9.09 8.95
CA GLU A 150 11.90 7.85 8.49
C GLU A 150 11.17 7.24 7.27
N LEU A 151 9.83 7.28 7.28
CA LEU A 151 9.02 6.73 6.19
C LEU A 151 8.90 7.68 5.00
N GLY A 152 9.20 8.97 5.16
CA GLY A 152 9.09 9.97 4.10
C GLY A 152 7.65 10.28 3.66
N VAL A 153 6.64 9.82 4.40
CA VAL A 153 5.22 10.02 4.14
C VAL A 153 4.51 10.54 5.41
N PRO A 154 3.35 11.20 5.28
CA PRO A 154 2.56 11.62 6.43
C PRO A 154 2.16 10.43 7.32
N VAL A 155 2.32 10.58 8.63
CA VAL A 155 1.91 9.62 9.65
C VAL A 155 0.95 10.28 10.62
N VAL A 156 -0.20 9.67 10.87
CA VAL A 156 -1.24 10.21 11.77
C VAL A 156 -1.64 9.17 12.80
N GLY A 157 -1.64 9.55 14.07
CA GLY A 157 -2.10 8.70 15.17
C GLY A 157 -3.61 8.82 15.36
N THR A 158 -4.32 7.70 15.36
CA THR A 158 -5.78 7.68 15.50
C THR A 158 -6.26 6.76 16.60
N SER A 159 -7.46 7.05 17.10
CA SER A 159 -8.28 6.14 17.89
C SER A 159 -9.67 6.14 17.23
N ALA A 160 -9.79 5.40 16.14
CA ALA A 160 -10.93 5.47 15.22
C ALA A 160 -12.28 5.23 15.91
N ARG A 161 -12.32 4.39 16.94
CA ARG A 161 -13.53 4.12 17.73
C ARG A 161 -14.09 5.38 18.41
N SER A 162 -13.23 6.32 18.81
CA SER A 162 -13.62 7.60 19.43
C SER A 162 -13.62 8.77 18.44
N GLY A 163 -13.30 8.54 17.18
CA GLY A 163 -13.17 9.57 16.15
C GLY A 163 -11.88 10.41 16.24
N LYS A 164 -11.02 10.16 17.23
CA LYS A 164 -9.84 11.00 17.44
C LYS A 164 -8.80 10.76 16.35
N GLY A 165 -8.27 11.85 15.76
CA GLY A 165 -7.24 11.81 14.73
C GLY A 165 -7.77 11.60 13.30
N LEU A 166 -9.10 11.45 13.13
CA LEU A 166 -9.68 11.21 11.80
C LEU A 166 -9.69 12.48 10.94
N ASP A 167 -9.87 13.64 11.55
CA ASP A 167 -9.80 14.92 10.83
C ASP A 167 -8.38 15.17 10.33
N GLU A 168 -7.40 14.97 11.18
CA GLU A 168 -5.97 15.08 10.83
C GLU A 168 -5.58 14.07 9.75
N LEU A 169 -6.19 12.87 9.76
CA LEU A 169 -5.97 11.84 8.74
C LEU A 169 -6.43 12.31 7.35
N ILE A 170 -7.60 12.92 7.25
CA ILE A 170 -8.11 13.44 5.98
C ILE A 170 -7.38 14.71 5.55
N ASP A 171 -6.96 15.58 6.49
CA ASP A 171 -6.09 16.72 6.16
C ASP A 171 -4.75 16.25 5.58
N ALA A 172 -4.19 15.16 6.09
CA ALA A 172 -2.99 14.55 5.54
C ALA A 172 -3.23 14.03 4.11
N VAL A 173 -4.36 13.38 3.83
CA VAL A 173 -4.75 12.94 2.47
C VAL A 173 -4.86 14.15 1.54
N ASP A 174 -5.50 15.23 1.97
CA ASP A 174 -5.64 16.44 1.17
C ASP A 174 -4.28 17.09 0.85
N SER A 175 -3.33 17.00 1.78
CA SER A 175 -1.99 17.55 1.59
C SER A 175 -1.20 16.83 0.49
N LEU A 176 -1.49 15.56 0.21
CA LEU A 176 -0.83 14.79 -0.86
C LEU A 176 -1.18 15.32 -2.26
N LYS A 177 -2.37 15.91 -2.44
CA LYS A 177 -2.76 16.50 -3.74
C LYS A 177 -2.03 17.80 -4.06
N SER A 178 -1.66 18.57 -3.04
CA SER A 178 -1.01 19.88 -3.20
C SER A 178 0.51 19.78 -3.33
N LYS A 179 1.08 18.64 -2.99
CA LYS A 179 2.52 18.36 -3.12
C LYS A 179 2.67 17.21 -4.10
N ASN A 180 3.41 17.42 -5.21
CA ASN A 180 4.00 16.27 -5.88
C ASN A 180 4.91 15.62 -4.84
N PRO A 181 4.59 14.42 -4.32
CA PRO A 181 5.45 13.78 -3.36
C PRO A 181 6.82 13.61 -4.01
N ALA A 182 7.87 14.01 -3.29
CA ALA A 182 9.23 13.74 -3.73
C ALA A 182 9.36 12.22 -3.97
N PRO A 183 10.12 11.79 -5.00
CA PRO A 183 10.44 10.38 -5.13
C PRO A 183 11.03 9.90 -3.80
N LEU A 184 10.43 8.89 -3.22
CA LEU A 184 10.96 8.26 -2.01
C LEU A 184 12.27 7.56 -2.36
N GLU A 185 13.25 7.62 -1.49
CA GLU A 185 14.41 6.78 -1.64
C GLU A 185 13.95 5.31 -1.57
N PRO A 186 14.31 4.49 -2.57
CA PRO A 186 13.90 3.10 -2.60
C PRO A 186 14.44 2.37 -1.37
N VAL A 187 13.66 1.44 -0.82
CA VAL A 187 14.14 0.52 0.22
C VAL A 187 15.40 -0.19 -0.28
N HIS A 188 16.42 -0.26 0.56
CA HIS A 188 17.70 -0.87 0.23
C HIS A 188 17.75 -2.32 0.76
N TYR A 189 17.71 -3.30 -0.15
CA TYR A 189 17.63 -4.73 0.18
C TYR A 189 18.98 -5.41 0.44
N GLY A 190 20.08 -4.64 0.38
CA GLY A 190 21.45 -5.12 0.53
C GLY A 190 22.19 -5.26 -0.81
N SER A 191 23.53 -5.21 -0.75
CA SER A 191 24.39 -4.99 -1.91
C SER A 191 24.14 -5.95 -3.09
N GLY A 192 23.94 -7.24 -2.84
CA GLY A 192 23.72 -8.22 -3.90
C GLY A 192 22.39 -8.03 -4.63
N ILE A 193 21.31 -7.74 -3.89
CA ILE A 193 20.01 -7.49 -4.50
C ILE A 193 20.02 -6.15 -5.24
N GLU A 194 20.66 -5.13 -4.67
CA GLU A 194 20.77 -3.81 -5.31
C GLU A 194 21.56 -3.88 -6.62
N GLU A 195 22.66 -4.61 -6.66
CA GLU A 195 23.45 -4.81 -7.89
C GLU A 195 22.62 -5.52 -8.97
N ALA A 196 21.88 -6.56 -8.61
CA ALA A 196 20.98 -7.25 -9.52
C ALA A 196 19.84 -6.35 -10.01
N LEU A 197 19.26 -5.52 -9.12
CA LEU A 197 18.23 -4.54 -9.46
C LEU A 197 18.75 -3.46 -10.41
N GLN A 198 20.00 -2.99 -10.27
CA GLN A 198 20.62 -2.03 -11.19
C GLN A 198 20.75 -2.58 -12.62
N ILE A 199 20.89 -3.89 -12.79
CA ILE A 199 20.95 -4.56 -14.09
C ILE A 199 19.55 -4.71 -14.69
N LEU A 200 18.60 -5.21 -13.88
CA LEU A 200 17.28 -5.63 -14.39
C LEU A 200 16.28 -4.47 -14.52
N THR A 201 16.35 -3.47 -13.64
CA THR A 201 15.40 -2.36 -13.64
C THR A 201 15.38 -1.58 -14.97
N PRO A 202 16.53 -1.18 -15.56
CA PRO A 202 16.53 -0.47 -16.84
C PRO A 202 15.95 -1.28 -18.01
N ALA A 203 16.09 -2.61 -17.97
CA ALA A 203 15.53 -3.48 -19.00
C ALA A 203 14.01 -3.58 -18.97
N LEU A 204 13.38 -3.14 -17.88
CA LEU A 204 11.93 -3.07 -17.70
C LEU A 204 11.37 -1.67 -17.95
N ASP A 205 12.20 -0.65 -18.19
CA ASP A 205 11.76 0.70 -18.54
C ASP A 205 10.97 0.67 -19.85
N GLY A 206 9.81 1.34 -19.83
CA GLY A 206 8.88 1.35 -20.98
C GLY A 206 8.07 0.05 -21.17
N ILE A 207 8.32 -0.99 -20.36
CA ILE A 207 7.54 -2.25 -20.33
C ILE A 207 6.66 -2.27 -19.07
N SER A 208 7.20 -1.82 -17.95
CA SER A 208 6.52 -1.78 -16.65
C SER A 208 6.26 -0.34 -16.21
N SER A 209 5.14 -0.11 -15.53
CA SER A 209 4.86 1.14 -14.81
C SER A 209 5.67 1.26 -13.51
N HIS A 210 6.23 0.14 -13.00
CA HIS A 210 7.00 0.07 -11.76
C HIS A 210 8.23 -0.85 -11.95
N PRO A 211 9.24 -0.42 -12.76
CA PRO A 211 10.34 -1.28 -13.20
C PRO A 211 11.13 -1.94 -12.06
N ARG A 212 11.50 -1.17 -11.02
CA ARG A 212 12.27 -1.67 -9.88
C ARG A 212 11.52 -2.76 -9.11
N ARG A 213 10.23 -2.56 -8.86
CA ARG A 213 9.40 -3.54 -8.17
C ARG A 213 9.26 -4.82 -8.98
N ASP A 214 8.98 -4.70 -10.29
CA ASP A 214 8.83 -5.87 -11.14
C ASP A 214 10.16 -6.61 -11.32
N ALA A 215 11.31 -5.88 -11.30
CA ALA A 215 12.62 -6.48 -11.21
C ALA A 215 12.78 -7.31 -9.92
N LEU A 216 12.38 -6.78 -8.77
CA LEU A 216 12.45 -7.50 -7.50
C LEU A 216 11.59 -8.78 -7.53
N ARG A 217 10.39 -8.73 -8.12
CA ARG A 217 9.50 -9.88 -8.28
C ARG A 217 10.08 -10.95 -9.22
N ILE A 218 10.83 -10.54 -10.23
CA ILE A 218 11.55 -11.49 -11.11
C ILE A 218 12.67 -12.17 -10.33
N LEU A 219 13.47 -11.39 -9.58
CA LEU A 219 14.58 -11.93 -8.77
C LEU A 219 14.09 -12.85 -7.64
N SER A 220 12.92 -12.58 -7.07
CA SER A 220 12.30 -13.43 -6.05
C SER A 220 11.61 -14.68 -6.61
N GLY A 221 11.53 -14.80 -7.94
CA GLY A 221 10.87 -15.93 -8.63
C GLY A 221 9.35 -15.85 -8.66
N GLU A 222 8.76 -14.71 -8.30
CA GLU A 222 7.31 -14.49 -8.30
C GLU A 222 6.74 -14.20 -9.68
N SER A 223 7.57 -13.68 -10.58
CA SER A 223 7.19 -13.41 -11.96
C SER A 223 8.27 -13.80 -12.95
N LYS A 224 7.88 -14.05 -14.19
CA LYS A 224 8.83 -14.34 -15.27
C LYS A 224 9.27 -13.05 -15.94
N ALA A 225 10.55 -12.99 -16.33
CA ALA A 225 11.07 -11.88 -17.11
C ALA A 225 10.38 -11.82 -18.49
N PRO A 226 9.90 -10.64 -18.92
CA PRO A 226 9.43 -10.42 -20.28
C PRO A 226 10.54 -10.77 -21.30
N GLU A 227 10.17 -11.15 -22.51
CA GLU A 227 11.10 -11.60 -23.54
C GLU A 227 12.28 -10.60 -23.76
N LYS A 228 11.98 -9.31 -23.75
CA LYS A 228 12.96 -8.22 -23.91
C LYS A 228 13.91 -8.04 -22.72
N ALA A 229 13.55 -8.55 -21.54
CA ALA A 229 14.34 -8.43 -20.31
C ALA A 229 15.02 -9.77 -19.91
N GLN A 230 14.88 -10.84 -20.68
CA GLN A 230 15.42 -12.16 -20.32
C GLN A 230 16.94 -12.19 -20.21
N GLU A 231 17.67 -11.46 -21.06
CA GLU A 231 19.12 -11.38 -21.01
C GLU A 231 19.59 -10.64 -19.74
N ALA A 232 18.95 -9.52 -19.43
CA ALA A 232 19.21 -8.79 -18.19
C ALA A 232 18.86 -9.61 -16.95
N ALA A 233 17.78 -10.41 -16.99
CA ALA A 233 17.41 -11.30 -15.90
C ALA A 233 18.47 -12.37 -15.65
N LYS A 234 19.02 -13.00 -16.69
CA LYS A 234 20.13 -13.95 -16.55
C LYS A 234 21.36 -13.32 -15.92
N SER A 235 21.75 -12.12 -16.38
CA SER A 235 22.88 -11.40 -15.80
C SER A 235 22.64 -11.01 -14.34
N ALA A 236 21.42 -10.67 -13.99
CA ALA A 236 21.04 -10.37 -12.61
C ALA A 236 21.05 -11.65 -11.73
N ASP A 237 20.62 -12.79 -12.25
CA ASP A 237 20.69 -14.09 -11.56
C ASP A 237 22.14 -14.49 -11.28
N GLU A 238 23.08 -14.25 -12.22
CA GLU A 238 24.52 -14.48 -12.00
C GLU A 238 25.08 -13.63 -10.85
N VAL A 239 24.56 -12.41 -10.67
CA VAL A 239 24.91 -11.58 -9.52
C VAL A 239 24.37 -12.18 -8.24
N ILE A 240 23.09 -12.58 -8.21
CA ILE A 240 22.45 -13.22 -7.05
C ILE A 240 23.23 -14.47 -6.64
N ASP A 241 23.62 -15.34 -7.60
CA ASP A 241 24.42 -16.54 -7.35
C ASP A 241 25.81 -16.21 -6.76
N ARG A 242 26.47 -15.16 -7.27
CA ARG A 242 27.77 -14.69 -6.77
C ARG A 242 27.72 -14.26 -5.30
N TYR A 243 26.60 -13.68 -4.86
CA TYR A 243 26.38 -13.30 -3.47
C TYR A 243 25.84 -14.45 -2.61
N GLY A 244 25.63 -15.65 -3.17
CA GLY A 244 25.06 -16.80 -2.48
C GLY A 244 23.63 -16.59 -2.00
N LEU A 245 22.88 -15.74 -2.70
CA LEU A 245 21.49 -15.46 -2.39
C LEU A 245 20.57 -16.44 -3.10
N THR A 246 19.47 -16.82 -2.45
CA THR A 246 18.41 -17.63 -3.04
C THR A 246 17.15 -16.79 -3.24
N GLN A 247 16.26 -17.23 -4.13
CA GLN A 247 14.97 -16.58 -4.33
C GLN A 247 14.15 -16.48 -3.03
N GLU A 248 14.25 -17.47 -2.15
CA GLU A 248 13.62 -17.47 -0.82
C GLU A 248 14.19 -16.35 0.05
N MET A 249 15.52 -16.21 0.12
CA MET A 249 16.19 -15.14 0.87
C MET A 249 15.82 -13.74 0.33
N ILE A 250 15.62 -13.62 -0.99
CA ILE A 250 15.18 -12.35 -1.60
C ILE A 250 13.74 -12.07 -1.20
N ARG A 251 12.86 -13.07 -1.25
CA ARG A 251 11.46 -12.94 -0.76
C ARG A 251 11.40 -12.52 0.69
N ASP A 252 12.16 -13.17 1.56
CA ASP A 252 12.19 -12.86 2.99
C ASP A 252 12.66 -11.42 3.28
N LYS A 253 13.59 -10.90 2.46
CA LYS A 253 14.06 -9.51 2.59
C LYS A 253 13.10 -8.49 1.97
N ALA A 254 12.33 -8.89 0.99
CA ALA A 254 11.33 -8.05 0.32
C ALA A 254 9.95 -8.10 1.01
N ALA A 255 9.72 -9.16 1.81
CA ALA A 255 8.52 -9.33 2.62
C ALA A 255 8.64 -8.62 3.96
#